data_0423e08e772b42b1dcda74a811e683f5
#
_entry.id   0423e08e772b42b1dcda74a811e683f5
#
_cell.length_a   1.000
_cell.length_b   1.000
_cell.length_c   1.000
_cell.angle_alpha   90.00
_cell.angle_beta   90.00
_cell.angle_gamma   90.00
#
_symmetry.space_group_name_H-M   'P 1'
#
loop_
_entity.id
_entity.type
_entity.pdbx_description
1 polymer ?
#
loop_
_entity_poly.entity_id
_entity_poly.type
_entity_poly.pdbx_seq_one_letter_code
_entity_poly.pdbx_strand_id
1 'polypeptide(L)'
;VAVGDEAVRPVGEGRAYGLELMLRTQEFYGVVASLAYTWYYSEFKQLDENLQNTRRYIPSSWDNRHIFSLTATRRIGKSWDLGFKWRYVAGGPYTPYDRETSARIEAWEAKHQPYYDYSRFNTQRLPAFHQLDVRVDKSFFFRKWSLIFYADIQNIYNYKALGPDELVPVENPDGSYRKDPDREGYYQMRSIKNELGGTVLPSVGVIVDF
;
A
#
# COMPACT_ATOMS: atom_id res chain seq x y z
N VAL A 1 -10.22 -23.63 -20.58
CA VAL A 1 -9.60 -24.40 -19.50
C VAL A 1 -9.91 -23.64 -18.22
N ALA A 2 -10.49 -24.31 -17.22
CA ALA A 2 -10.75 -23.70 -15.93
C ALA A 2 -9.41 -23.53 -15.21
N VAL A 3 -9.21 -22.39 -14.55
CA VAL A 3 -8.00 -22.10 -13.76
C VAL A 3 -7.93 -23.14 -12.63
N GLY A 4 -6.85 -23.92 -12.58
CA GLY A 4 -6.65 -24.99 -11.60
C GLY A 4 -6.72 -26.41 -12.15
N ASP A 5 -7.16 -26.61 -13.40
CA ASP A 5 -7.20 -27.92 -14.06
C ASP A 5 -5.93 -28.21 -14.88
N GLU A 6 -4.94 -27.32 -14.85
CA GLU A 6 -3.70 -27.48 -15.60
C GLU A 6 -2.73 -28.39 -14.84
N ALA A 7 -1.99 -29.21 -15.60
CA ALA A 7 -0.90 -29.99 -15.03
C ALA A 7 0.23 -29.07 -14.60
N VAL A 8 0.39 -28.85 -13.29
CA VAL A 8 1.42 -27.99 -12.72
C VAL A 8 2.61 -28.82 -12.19
N ARG A 9 3.81 -28.27 -12.31
CA ARG A 9 5.02 -28.82 -11.69
C ARG A 9 5.48 -27.87 -10.57
N PRO A 10 5.75 -28.36 -9.37
CA PRO A 10 6.22 -27.54 -8.25
C PRO A 10 7.71 -27.22 -8.40
N VAL A 11 8.07 -26.41 -9.40
CA VAL A 11 9.46 -26.03 -9.72
C VAL A 11 9.83 -24.65 -9.19
N GLY A 12 8.87 -23.94 -8.63
CA GLY A 12 9.10 -22.61 -8.01
C GLY A 12 9.83 -22.74 -6.68
N GLU A 13 10.68 -21.76 -6.38
CA GLU A 13 11.36 -21.63 -5.11
C GLU A 13 11.04 -20.26 -4.51
N GLY A 14 10.80 -20.21 -3.20
CA GLY A 14 10.59 -18.97 -2.44
C GLY A 14 11.60 -18.85 -1.32
N ARG A 15 11.96 -17.60 -0.98
CA ARG A 15 12.75 -17.30 0.21
C ARG A 15 12.27 -16.01 0.85
N ALA A 16 12.31 -15.99 2.19
CA ALA A 16 12.09 -14.78 2.97
C ALA A 16 13.13 -14.71 4.08
N TYR A 17 13.71 -13.53 4.29
CA TYR A 17 14.66 -13.28 5.36
C TYR A 17 14.65 -11.79 5.73
N GLY A 18 15.01 -11.50 6.96
CA GLY A 18 14.96 -10.13 7.45
C GLY A 18 15.35 -9.99 8.90
N LEU A 19 15.10 -8.80 9.43
CA LEU A 19 15.35 -8.42 10.82
C LEU A 19 14.12 -7.68 11.37
N GLU A 20 13.74 -8.03 12.59
CA GLU A 20 12.70 -7.34 13.34
C GLU A 20 13.30 -6.71 14.60
N LEU A 21 12.95 -5.46 14.85
CA LEU A 21 13.34 -4.72 16.05
C LEU A 21 12.07 -4.20 16.71
N MET A 22 11.93 -4.47 18.00
CA MET A 22 10.88 -3.89 18.83
C MET A 22 11.50 -3.23 20.07
N LEU A 23 11.21 -1.95 20.23
CA LEU A 23 11.59 -1.19 21.41
C LEU A 23 10.31 -0.68 22.09
N ARG A 24 10.24 -0.86 23.41
CA ARG A 24 9.14 -0.35 24.22
C ARG A 24 9.70 0.32 25.46
N THR A 25 9.27 1.55 25.70
CA THR A 25 9.54 2.21 26.96
C THR A 25 8.43 1.85 27.96
N GLN A 26 8.79 1.69 29.23
CA GLN A 26 7.84 1.92 30.32
C GLN A 26 7.58 3.42 30.39
N GLU A 27 7.13 3.94 31.47
CA GLU A 27 6.91 5.39 31.56
C GLU A 27 8.26 6.13 31.71
N PHE A 28 8.58 7.02 30.75
CA PHE A 28 9.74 7.90 30.78
C PHE A 28 9.29 9.34 30.55
N TYR A 29 9.43 10.20 31.57
CA TYR A 29 8.90 11.56 31.59
C TYR A 29 7.41 11.67 31.19
N GLY A 30 6.59 10.74 31.70
CA GLY A 30 5.16 10.68 31.38
C GLY A 30 4.84 10.19 29.97
N VAL A 31 5.81 9.65 29.25
CA VAL A 31 5.64 9.08 27.90
C VAL A 31 5.79 7.57 27.95
N VAL A 32 4.81 6.87 27.39
CA VAL A 32 4.91 5.45 27.04
C VAL A 32 4.98 5.34 25.52
N ALA A 33 6.01 4.70 25.00
CA ALA A 33 6.21 4.58 23.56
C ALA A 33 6.55 3.15 23.17
N SER A 34 6.14 2.77 21.96
CA SER A 34 6.50 1.51 21.32
C SER A 34 6.89 1.79 19.86
N LEU A 35 8.07 1.31 19.49
CA LEU A 35 8.62 1.33 18.15
C LEU A 35 8.74 -0.11 17.66
N ALA A 36 8.18 -0.40 16.51
CA ALA A 36 8.41 -1.64 15.79
C ALA A 36 8.97 -1.33 14.40
N TYR A 37 10.01 -2.02 14.03
CA TYR A 37 10.63 -1.90 12.71
C TYR A 37 10.94 -3.29 12.17
N THR A 38 10.49 -3.55 10.96
CA THR A 38 10.79 -4.77 10.21
C THR A 38 11.49 -4.42 8.90
N TRP A 39 12.62 -5.02 8.68
CA TRP A 39 13.30 -5.01 7.39
C TRP A 39 13.39 -6.43 6.88
N TYR A 40 12.88 -6.68 5.66
CA TYR A 40 12.84 -8.02 5.11
C TYR A 40 12.85 -8.03 3.58
N TYR A 41 13.24 -9.19 3.06
CA TYR A 41 13.11 -9.57 1.66
C TYR A 41 12.14 -10.74 1.56
N SER A 42 11.24 -10.68 0.60
CA SER A 42 10.38 -11.80 0.21
C SER A 42 10.52 -11.97 -1.30
N GLU A 43 11.12 -13.06 -1.72
CA GLU A 43 11.52 -13.28 -3.10
C GLU A 43 11.13 -14.67 -3.56
N PHE A 44 10.90 -14.82 -4.86
CA PHE A 44 10.66 -16.11 -5.49
C PHE A 44 11.38 -16.19 -6.83
N LYS A 45 11.59 -17.41 -7.30
CA LYS A 45 11.98 -17.71 -8.67
C LYS A 45 11.14 -18.88 -9.20
N GLN A 46 10.92 -18.90 -10.48
CA GLN A 46 10.21 -19.98 -11.18
C GLN A 46 10.82 -20.18 -12.56
N LEU A 47 10.52 -21.32 -13.17
CA LEU A 47 11.05 -21.68 -14.49
C LEU A 47 9.97 -21.51 -15.58
N ASP A 48 9.21 -20.44 -15.53
CA ASP A 48 8.26 -20.12 -16.59
C ASP A 48 9.00 -19.50 -17.78
N GLU A 49 8.83 -20.05 -18.96
CA GLU A 49 9.47 -19.57 -20.19
C GLU A 49 8.93 -18.20 -20.62
N ASN A 50 7.69 -17.90 -20.29
CA ASN A 50 7.04 -16.62 -20.59
C ASN A 50 7.45 -15.50 -19.63
N LEU A 51 7.98 -15.85 -18.46
CA LEU A 51 8.41 -14.93 -17.40
C LEU A 51 9.93 -15.00 -17.20
N GLN A 52 10.69 -14.61 -18.23
CA GLN A 52 12.14 -14.81 -18.28
C GLN A 52 12.93 -14.20 -17.12
N ASN A 53 12.46 -13.08 -16.54
CA ASN A 53 13.13 -12.48 -15.40
C ASN A 53 12.94 -13.28 -14.10
N THR A 54 11.99 -14.20 -14.03
CA THR A 54 11.70 -15.03 -12.85
C THR A 54 12.64 -16.22 -12.71
N ARG A 55 13.53 -16.48 -13.66
CA ARG A 55 14.61 -17.47 -13.54
C ARG A 55 15.63 -17.15 -12.47
N ARG A 56 15.66 -15.92 -11.99
CA ARG A 56 16.41 -15.44 -10.82
C ARG A 56 15.42 -15.06 -9.71
N TYR A 57 15.89 -14.92 -8.48
CA TYR A 57 15.07 -14.41 -7.41
C TYR A 57 14.64 -12.98 -7.71
N ILE A 58 13.35 -12.75 -7.67
CA ILE A 58 12.70 -11.46 -7.84
C ILE A 58 11.76 -11.19 -6.65
N PRO A 59 11.48 -9.93 -6.33
CA PRO A 59 10.55 -9.61 -5.25
C PRO A 59 9.17 -10.23 -5.47
N SER A 60 8.63 -10.85 -4.42
CA SER A 60 7.21 -11.24 -4.39
C SER A 60 6.34 -10.00 -4.18
N SER A 61 5.04 -10.09 -4.44
CA SER A 61 4.08 -8.99 -4.20
C SER A 61 4.04 -8.52 -2.74
N TRP A 62 4.57 -9.31 -1.82
CA TRP A 62 4.64 -9.03 -0.38
C TRP A 62 5.95 -8.35 0.06
N ASP A 63 6.90 -8.10 -0.84
CA ASP A 63 8.22 -7.55 -0.54
C ASP A 63 8.19 -6.04 -0.33
N ASN A 64 7.61 -5.60 0.77
CA ASN A 64 7.56 -4.17 1.12
C ASN A 64 8.89 -3.64 1.66
N ARG A 65 9.87 -4.47 1.94
CA ARG A 65 11.22 -4.13 2.44
C ARG A 65 11.25 -3.55 3.84
N HIS A 66 10.51 -2.48 4.09
CA HIS A 66 10.55 -1.71 5.31
C HIS A 66 9.15 -1.47 5.83
N ILE A 67 8.90 -1.89 7.06
CA ILE A 67 7.69 -1.58 7.81
C ILE A 67 8.10 -0.93 9.13
N PHE A 68 7.52 0.21 9.43
CA PHE A 68 7.79 0.96 10.64
C PHE A 68 6.48 1.36 11.31
N SER A 69 6.40 1.20 12.62
CA SER A 69 5.27 1.62 13.43
C SER A 69 5.78 2.25 14.72
N LEU A 70 5.37 3.47 14.97
CA LEU A 70 5.65 4.20 16.20
C LEU A 70 4.32 4.56 16.85
N THR A 71 4.14 4.16 18.11
CA THR A 71 3.06 4.62 18.97
C THR A 71 3.64 5.31 20.17
N ALA A 72 3.06 6.42 20.60
CA ALA A 72 3.42 7.04 21.85
C ALA A 72 2.18 7.67 22.50
N THR A 73 2.12 7.59 23.81
CA THR A 73 1.10 8.22 24.63
C THR A 73 1.77 9.02 25.74
N ARG A 74 1.33 10.24 25.91
CA ARG A 74 1.81 11.11 27.00
C ARG A 74 0.65 11.53 27.90
N ARG A 75 0.81 11.29 29.20
CA ARG A 75 -0.09 11.82 30.20
C ARG A 75 0.26 13.28 30.51
N ILE A 76 -0.73 14.15 30.43
CA ILE A 76 -0.61 15.58 30.71
C ILE A 76 -1.48 15.89 31.95
N GLY A 77 -0.81 16.20 33.04
CA GLY A 77 -1.49 16.38 34.34
C GLY A 77 -2.15 15.09 34.82
N LYS A 78 -3.35 15.19 35.41
CA LYS A 78 -4.03 14.04 36.04
C LYS A 78 -5.13 13.40 35.19
N SER A 79 -5.51 14.01 34.06
CA SER A 79 -6.75 13.63 33.37
C SER A 79 -6.73 13.79 31.86
N TRP A 80 -5.62 14.14 31.28
CA TRP A 80 -5.45 14.22 29.82
C TRP A 80 -4.42 13.20 29.38
N ASP A 81 -4.77 12.44 28.32
CA ASP A 81 -3.82 11.59 27.62
C ASP A 81 -3.79 12.01 26.14
N LEU A 82 -2.59 12.24 25.62
CA LEU A 82 -2.35 12.55 24.22
C LEU A 82 -1.59 11.40 23.61
N GLY A 83 -2.20 10.77 22.61
CA GLY A 83 -1.65 9.65 21.86
C GLY A 83 -1.39 9.99 20.40
N PHE A 84 -0.36 9.41 19.83
CA PHE A 84 -0.17 9.39 18.40
C PHE A 84 0.33 8.04 17.93
N LYS A 85 0.02 7.71 16.68
CA LYS A 85 0.50 6.51 16.00
C LYS A 85 0.94 6.90 14.60
N TRP A 86 2.19 6.64 14.28
CA TRP A 86 2.70 6.81 12.93
C TRP A 86 3.09 5.46 12.34
N ARG A 87 2.66 5.22 11.10
CA ARG A 87 2.94 4.02 10.33
C ARG A 87 3.60 4.39 9.03
N TYR A 88 4.56 3.58 8.62
CA TYR A 88 5.24 3.66 7.34
C TYR A 88 5.42 2.26 6.78
N VAL A 89 5.07 2.09 5.51
CA VAL A 89 5.26 0.84 4.76
C VAL A 89 5.87 1.22 3.41
N ALA A 90 7.06 0.74 3.12
CA ALA A 90 7.69 0.98 1.82
C ALA A 90 6.85 0.33 0.71
N GLY A 91 6.90 0.93 -0.47
CA GLY A 91 6.06 0.51 -1.59
C GLY A 91 6.31 -0.93 -2.03
N GLY A 92 5.22 -1.68 -2.18
CA GLY A 92 5.24 -3.03 -2.74
C GLY A 92 5.66 -3.03 -4.21
N PRO A 93 6.24 -4.12 -4.70
CA PRO A 93 6.60 -4.25 -6.09
C PRO A 93 5.37 -4.47 -6.98
N TYR A 94 5.47 -4.01 -8.21
CA TYR A 94 4.46 -4.25 -9.25
C TYR A 94 5.09 -4.41 -10.62
N THR A 95 4.34 -5.04 -11.53
CA THR A 95 4.72 -5.21 -12.93
C THR A 95 4.23 -4.01 -13.73
N PRO A 96 5.10 -3.29 -14.46
CA PRO A 96 4.68 -2.19 -15.30
C PRO A 96 3.87 -2.68 -16.51
N TYR A 97 3.14 -1.75 -17.14
CA TYR A 97 2.47 -2.05 -18.40
C TYR A 97 3.44 -2.02 -19.57
N ASP A 98 3.23 -2.91 -20.53
CA ASP A 98 3.78 -2.83 -21.88
C ASP A 98 2.97 -1.78 -22.66
N ARG A 99 3.53 -0.56 -22.71
CA ARG A 99 2.88 0.58 -23.37
C ARG A 99 2.79 0.38 -24.88
N GLU A 100 3.75 -0.30 -25.48
CA GLU A 100 3.80 -0.57 -26.91
C GLU A 100 2.67 -1.50 -27.32
N THR A 101 2.58 -2.66 -26.68
CA THR A 101 1.50 -3.62 -26.95
C THR A 101 0.13 -3.05 -26.58
N SER A 102 0.02 -2.36 -25.44
CA SER A 102 -1.24 -1.77 -24.98
C SER A 102 -1.77 -0.68 -25.90
N ALA A 103 -0.89 0.03 -26.62
CA ALA A 103 -1.28 1.09 -27.55
C ALA A 103 -1.77 0.56 -28.91
N ARG A 104 -1.47 -0.66 -29.29
CA ARG A 104 -1.95 -1.25 -30.54
C ARG A 104 -3.47 -1.37 -30.54
N ILE A 105 -4.12 -0.87 -31.58
CA ILE A 105 -5.59 -0.89 -31.70
C ILE A 105 -6.12 -2.32 -31.56
N GLU A 106 -5.58 -3.27 -32.33
CA GLU A 106 -6.00 -4.68 -32.28
C GLU A 106 -5.86 -5.29 -30.89
N ALA A 107 -4.77 -4.99 -30.17
CA ALA A 107 -4.52 -5.52 -28.84
C ALA A 107 -5.47 -4.91 -27.81
N TRP A 108 -5.70 -3.60 -27.89
CA TRP A 108 -6.64 -2.93 -27.00
C TRP A 108 -8.09 -3.39 -27.21
N GLU A 109 -8.53 -3.45 -28.48
CA GLU A 109 -9.90 -3.90 -28.82
C GLU A 109 -10.17 -5.35 -28.38
N ALA A 110 -9.13 -6.19 -28.31
CA ALA A 110 -9.26 -7.57 -27.87
C ALA A 110 -9.56 -7.71 -26.38
N LYS A 111 -9.14 -6.77 -25.52
CA LYS A 111 -9.24 -6.89 -24.06
C LYS A 111 -9.87 -5.69 -23.38
N HIS A 112 -9.83 -4.51 -23.97
CA HIS A 112 -10.15 -3.22 -23.34
C HIS A 112 -9.42 -3.00 -22.00
N GLN A 113 -8.20 -3.54 -21.89
CA GLN A 113 -7.31 -3.46 -20.74
C GLN A 113 -5.85 -3.39 -21.20
N PRO A 114 -4.97 -2.70 -20.45
CA PRO A 114 -3.56 -2.67 -20.78
C PRO A 114 -2.90 -4.04 -20.56
N TYR A 115 -1.86 -4.30 -21.34
CA TYR A 115 -1.02 -5.48 -21.21
C TYR A 115 0.11 -5.23 -20.21
N TYR A 116 0.42 -6.20 -19.38
CA TYR A 116 1.58 -6.15 -18.51
C TYR A 116 2.87 -6.51 -19.25
N ASP A 117 3.95 -5.83 -18.92
CA ASP A 117 5.30 -6.20 -19.36
C ASP A 117 5.85 -7.31 -18.46
N TYR A 118 5.56 -8.56 -18.79
CA TYR A 118 6.02 -9.71 -18.02
C TYR A 118 7.54 -9.94 -18.09
N SER A 119 8.25 -9.31 -19.03
CA SER A 119 9.72 -9.32 -19.01
C SER A 119 10.28 -8.51 -17.82
N ARG A 120 9.47 -7.62 -17.26
CA ARG A 120 9.77 -6.76 -16.12
C ARG A 120 8.89 -7.06 -14.91
N PHE A 121 8.57 -8.33 -14.72
CA PHE A 121 7.70 -8.75 -13.62
C PHE A 121 8.23 -8.27 -12.27
N ASN A 122 7.40 -7.55 -11.50
CA ASN A 122 7.70 -6.98 -10.17
C ASN A 122 8.98 -6.14 -10.08
N THR A 123 9.36 -5.43 -11.16
CA THR A 123 10.56 -4.57 -11.18
C THR A 123 10.32 -3.15 -10.70
N GLN A 124 9.09 -2.68 -10.72
CA GLN A 124 8.73 -1.34 -10.25
C GLN A 124 8.23 -1.40 -8.81
N ARG A 125 8.28 -0.26 -8.11
CA ARG A 125 7.75 -0.13 -6.74
C ARG A 125 6.78 1.03 -6.64
N LEU A 126 5.72 0.80 -5.89
CA LEU A 126 4.78 1.85 -5.51
C LEU A 126 5.45 2.87 -4.59
N PRO A 127 4.91 4.09 -4.49
CA PRO A 127 5.26 5.01 -3.42
C PRO A 127 5.02 4.40 -2.05
N ALA A 128 5.81 4.81 -1.06
CA ALA A 128 5.62 4.34 0.30
C ALA A 128 4.29 4.85 0.86
N PHE A 129 3.62 4.00 1.63
CA PHE A 129 2.48 4.40 2.43
C PHE A 129 2.93 4.93 3.79
N HIS A 130 2.35 6.03 4.26
CA HIS A 130 2.53 6.50 5.63
C HIS A 130 1.28 7.22 6.14
N GLN A 131 1.05 7.13 7.44
CA GLN A 131 -0.14 7.68 8.08
C GLN A 131 0.18 8.09 9.52
N LEU A 132 -0.35 9.23 9.93
CA LEU A 132 -0.32 9.70 11.31
C LEU A 132 -1.75 9.80 11.85
N ASP A 133 -1.97 9.14 12.97
CA ASP A 133 -3.19 9.16 13.75
C ASP A 133 -2.91 9.87 15.08
N VAL A 134 -3.84 10.70 15.53
CA VAL A 134 -3.73 11.46 16.79
C VAL A 134 -4.99 11.26 17.60
N ARG A 135 -4.81 11.00 18.89
CA ARG A 135 -5.91 10.81 19.83
C ARG A 135 -5.71 11.64 21.09
N VAL A 136 -6.78 12.24 21.58
CA VAL A 136 -6.83 12.96 22.85
C VAL A 136 -7.93 12.37 23.70
N ASP A 137 -7.60 12.04 24.93
CA ASP A 137 -8.54 11.52 25.94
C ASP A 137 -8.62 12.50 27.11
N LYS A 138 -9.83 12.72 27.60
CA LYS A 138 -10.11 13.47 28.83
C LYS A 138 -10.84 12.58 29.81
N SER A 139 -10.19 12.29 30.94
CA SER A 139 -10.74 11.45 32.01
C SER A 139 -11.33 12.28 33.15
N PHE A 140 -12.47 11.81 33.66
CA PHE A 140 -13.12 12.30 34.85
C PHE A 140 -13.27 11.15 35.81
N PHE A 141 -12.74 11.32 37.02
CA PHE A 141 -12.73 10.24 38.03
C PHE A 141 -13.78 10.53 39.11
N PHE A 142 -14.67 9.57 39.31
CA PHE A 142 -15.68 9.59 40.34
C PHE A 142 -15.37 8.47 41.38
N ARG A 143 -16.12 8.44 42.48
CA ARG A 143 -15.82 7.53 43.58
C ARG A 143 -15.89 6.04 43.20
N LYS A 144 -16.76 5.64 42.27
CA LYS A 144 -17.01 4.24 41.90
C LYS A 144 -16.87 3.96 40.39
N TRP A 145 -16.67 4.97 39.59
CA TRP A 145 -16.61 4.87 38.13
C TRP A 145 -15.76 5.99 37.56
N SER A 146 -15.36 5.84 36.33
CA SER A 146 -14.69 6.89 35.54
C SER A 146 -15.36 7.09 34.20
N LEU A 147 -15.22 8.31 33.67
CA LEU A 147 -15.76 8.71 32.39
C LEU A 147 -14.62 9.27 31.56
N ILE A 148 -14.45 8.75 30.35
CA ILE A 148 -13.43 9.20 29.41
C ILE A 148 -14.13 9.69 28.14
N PHE A 149 -13.93 10.95 27.79
CA PHE A 149 -14.24 11.48 26.47
C PHE A 149 -12.99 11.38 25.61
N TYR A 150 -13.14 10.89 24.38
CA TYR A 150 -12.03 10.86 23.44
C TYR A 150 -12.39 11.50 22.11
N ALA A 151 -11.38 12.09 21.47
CA ALA A 151 -11.38 12.48 20.08
C ALA A 151 -10.17 11.83 19.41
N ASP A 152 -10.42 11.13 18.31
CA ASP A 152 -9.41 10.44 17.49
C ASP A 152 -9.51 10.94 16.06
N ILE A 153 -8.38 11.26 15.46
CA ILE A 153 -8.29 11.67 14.05
C ILE A 153 -7.28 10.76 13.38
N GLN A 154 -7.77 9.90 12.50
CA GLN A 154 -6.90 9.06 11.67
C GLN A 154 -6.52 9.80 10.40
N ASN A 155 -5.29 9.56 9.94
CA ASN A 155 -4.73 10.17 8.74
C ASN A 155 -4.80 11.71 8.75
N ILE A 156 -4.30 12.33 9.81
CA ILE A 156 -4.45 13.78 10.08
C ILE A 156 -3.95 14.68 8.93
N TYR A 157 -2.98 14.23 8.15
CA TYR A 157 -2.47 14.97 6.99
C TYR A 157 -3.03 14.51 5.65
N ASN A 158 -4.11 13.69 5.68
CA ASN A 158 -4.84 13.26 4.49
C ASN A 158 -3.95 12.61 3.41
N TYR A 159 -3.03 11.73 3.84
CA TYR A 159 -2.19 10.99 2.90
C TYR A 159 -3.06 10.07 2.03
N LYS A 160 -2.81 10.08 0.73
CA LYS A 160 -3.49 9.23 -0.23
C LYS A 160 -2.56 8.11 -0.69
N ALA A 161 -2.96 6.86 -0.44
CA ALA A 161 -2.25 5.71 -0.98
C ALA A 161 -2.38 5.68 -2.50
N LEU A 162 -1.29 5.36 -3.18
CA LEU A 162 -1.25 5.27 -4.65
C LEU A 162 -1.08 3.81 -5.06
N GLY A 163 -1.91 3.40 -6.02
CA GLY A 163 -1.72 2.17 -6.78
C GLY A 163 -0.83 2.37 -8.01
N PRO A 164 -0.61 1.33 -8.83
CA PRO A 164 -0.03 1.50 -10.14
C PRO A 164 -0.89 2.44 -10.98
N ASP A 165 -0.25 3.37 -11.70
CA ASP A 165 -0.98 4.25 -12.63
C ASP A 165 -1.76 3.41 -13.62
N GLU A 166 -2.99 3.79 -13.91
CA GLU A 166 -3.82 3.14 -14.91
C GLU A 166 -3.45 3.65 -16.31
N LEU A 167 -3.20 2.75 -17.25
CA LEU A 167 -2.87 3.07 -18.63
C LEU A 167 -4.09 2.91 -19.52
N VAL A 168 -4.57 4.00 -20.10
CA VAL A 168 -5.79 4.03 -20.93
C VAL A 168 -5.58 4.83 -22.21
N PRO A 169 -6.35 4.56 -23.28
CA PRO A 169 -6.37 5.41 -24.45
C PRO A 169 -6.95 6.79 -24.14
N VAL A 170 -6.54 7.80 -24.88
CA VAL A 170 -7.15 9.12 -24.81
C VAL A 170 -8.48 9.08 -25.54
N GLU A 171 -9.55 9.50 -24.88
CA GLU A 171 -10.89 9.60 -25.45
C GLU A 171 -11.11 10.95 -26.14
N ASN A 172 -11.84 10.93 -27.25
CA ASN A 172 -12.40 12.11 -27.90
C ASN A 172 -13.74 12.49 -27.24
N PRO A 173 -14.26 13.73 -27.48
CA PRO A 173 -15.55 14.14 -26.94
C PRO A 173 -16.77 13.29 -27.38
N ASP A 174 -16.63 12.53 -28.47
CA ASP A 174 -17.66 11.62 -28.99
C ASP A 174 -17.58 10.21 -28.38
N GLY A 175 -16.66 9.97 -27.44
CA GLY A 175 -16.41 8.68 -26.80
C GLY A 175 -15.54 7.71 -27.59
N SER A 176 -15.09 8.07 -28.77
CA SER A 176 -14.12 7.28 -29.55
C SER A 176 -12.71 7.44 -28.99
N TYR A 177 -11.86 6.41 -29.17
CA TYR A 177 -10.45 6.52 -28.80
C TYR A 177 -9.64 7.28 -29.84
N ARG A 178 -8.76 8.16 -29.36
CA ARG A 178 -7.89 8.97 -30.22
C ARG A 178 -6.76 8.11 -30.79
N LYS A 179 -6.70 8.07 -32.14
CA LYS A 179 -5.57 7.43 -32.82
C LYS A 179 -4.31 8.26 -32.66
N ASP A 180 -3.16 7.58 -32.62
CA ASP A 180 -1.85 8.24 -32.63
C ASP A 180 -1.59 8.90 -33.98
N PRO A 181 -1.32 10.22 -34.06
CA PRO A 181 -1.11 10.91 -35.33
C PRO A 181 0.19 10.49 -36.04
N ASP A 182 1.18 10.02 -35.28
CA ASP A 182 2.50 9.68 -35.79
C ASP A 182 2.67 8.17 -36.06
N ARG A 183 1.70 7.34 -35.60
CA ARG A 183 1.81 5.88 -35.68
C ARG A 183 0.49 5.23 -36.10
N GLU A 184 0.45 4.77 -37.35
CA GLU A 184 -0.72 4.05 -37.87
C GLU A 184 -0.94 2.74 -37.09
N GLY A 185 -2.20 2.43 -36.75
CA GLY A 185 -2.57 1.24 -36.00
C GLY A 185 -2.41 1.35 -34.47
N TYR A 186 -2.17 2.56 -33.95
CA TYR A 186 -2.00 2.81 -32.50
C TYR A 186 -3.00 3.83 -31.97
N TYR A 187 -3.38 3.66 -30.71
CA TYR A 187 -4.05 4.68 -29.91
C TYR A 187 -3.05 5.58 -29.17
N GLN A 188 -3.41 6.82 -28.99
CA GLN A 188 -2.70 7.72 -28.07
C GLN A 188 -3.01 7.33 -26.64
N MET A 189 -2.00 6.92 -25.85
CA MET A 189 -2.16 6.45 -24.49
C MET A 189 -1.83 7.52 -23.46
N ARG A 190 -2.59 7.55 -22.36
CA ARG A 190 -2.30 8.37 -21.18
C ARG A 190 -2.25 7.51 -19.91
N SER A 191 -1.47 7.95 -18.92
CA SER A 191 -1.49 7.38 -17.58
C SER A 191 -2.37 8.22 -16.66
N ILE A 192 -3.24 7.56 -15.92
CA ILE A 192 -4.09 8.16 -14.90
C ILE A 192 -3.56 7.70 -13.53
N LYS A 193 -3.33 8.65 -12.61
CA LYS A 193 -2.93 8.31 -11.25
C LYS A 193 -4.06 7.54 -10.56
N ASN A 194 -3.72 6.39 -10.00
CA ASN A 194 -4.66 5.56 -9.24
C ASN A 194 -4.52 5.87 -7.75
N GLU A 195 -5.39 6.73 -7.23
CA GLU A 195 -5.49 7.02 -5.79
C GLU A 195 -6.37 5.96 -5.13
N LEU A 196 -5.78 5.05 -4.34
CA LEU A 196 -6.46 3.93 -3.68
C LEU A 196 -7.23 4.34 -2.41
N GLY A 197 -7.29 5.62 -2.12
CA GLY A 197 -7.98 6.17 -0.95
C GLY A 197 -7.02 6.96 -0.06
N GLY A 198 -7.57 7.48 1.00
CA GLY A 198 -6.92 8.35 1.96
C GLY A 198 -7.92 9.44 2.32
N THR A 199 -8.51 9.32 3.50
CA THR A 199 -9.46 10.28 4.04
C THR A 199 -9.07 10.56 5.48
N VAL A 200 -9.21 11.81 5.90
CA VAL A 200 -9.16 12.15 7.32
C VAL A 200 -10.43 11.60 7.97
N LEU A 201 -10.28 10.71 8.92
CA LEU A 201 -11.40 10.09 9.62
C LEU A 201 -11.42 10.53 11.08
N PRO A 202 -12.21 11.56 11.43
CA PRO A 202 -12.44 11.94 12.82
C PRO A 202 -13.45 11.00 13.49
N SER A 203 -13.22 10.66 14.74
CA SER A 203 -14.16 9.97 15.60
C SER A 203 -14.16 10.56 17.01
N VAL A 204 -15.29 10.55 17.65
CA VAL A 204 -15.46 10.95 19.05
C VAL A 204 -16.27 9.91 19.78
N GLY A 205 -15.99 9.74 21.05
CA GLY A 205 -16.76 8.78 21.85
C GLY A 205 -16.56 8.95 23.35
N VAL A 206 -17.28 8.10 24.07
CA VAL A 206 -17.33 8.10 25.52
C VAL A 206 -17.11 6.67 26.02
N ILE A 207 -16.24 6.52 27.01
CA ILE A 207 -15.99 5.24 27.70
C ILE A 207 -16.40 5.44 29.16
N VAL A 208 -17.19 4.52 29.68
CA VAL A 208 -17.54 4.47 31.10
C VAL A 208 -16.94 3.19 31.68
N ASP A 209 -16.18 3.35 32.76
CA ASP A 209 -15.47 2.27 33.44
C ASP A 209 -15.95 2.23 34.91
N PHE A 210 -16.43 1.06 35.38
CA PHE A 210 -17.09 0.84 36.67
C PHE A 210 -16.22 0.10 37.67
#